data_22400ad15b4c9bcb6d2baae7676aac3e
#
_entry.id   22400ad15b4c9bcb6d2baae7676aac3e
#
_cell.length_a   1.000
_cell.length_b   1.000
_cell.length_c   1.000
_cell.angle_alpha   90.00
_cell.angle_beta   90.00
_cell.angle_gamma   90.00
#
_symmetry.space_group_name_H-M   'P 1'
#
loop_
_entity.id
_entity.type
_entity.pdbx_description
1 polymer ?
#
loop_
_entity_poly.entity_id
_entity_poly.type
_entity_poly.pdbx_seq_one_letter_code
_entity_poly.pdbx_strand_id
1 'polypeptide(L)'
;MEGQMEWTAEQAVSLFCQAAVQSGLIEEEDVDYSINLLLDLLKLAAPQEAASLLPIHDLAEFLVDYAISIGLCEKGKEARDRFSTRLFGLVTPGPAATREKFNRITSQKDAKAATDWLYHLSVANDYIKHRRISQNIRYQAVLPQGELELLIDLAKPEIDENDVVAARLTPPQSYPKCVLCRENPGYAGRPGFPARQNHRIIPMQLHHETWYFQFSPYQYYPQQYLVINSNHQIMSLSLSDFQRMFEIVDTYPHYFIASNADLPIVGGSILTHEHFQGGNYNFPLQKAKTWFTIDTK
;
A
#
# COMPACT_ATOMS: atom_id res chain seq x y z
N MET A 1 33.72 1.24 -12.51
CA MET A 1 33.50 -0.06 -13.20
C MET A 1 32.34 -0.72 -12.48
N GLU A 2 31.14 -0.42 -12.93
CA GLU A 2 29.93 -1.06 -12.48
C GLU A 2 29.88 -2.44 -13.12
N GLY A 3 30.04 -3.49 -12.34
CA GLY A 3 29.78 -4.85 -12.80
C GLY A 3 28.29 -4.97 -13.12
N GLN A 4 27.94 -4.94 -14.39
CA GLN A 4 26.63 -5.38 -14.84
C GLN A 4 26.46 -6.81 -14.33
N MET A 5 25.51 -7.04 -13.41
CA MET A 5 25.08 -8.37 -13.05
C MET A 5 24.42 -8.97 -14.31
N GLU A 6 25.12 -9.89 -14.97
CA GLU A 6 24.62 -10.61 -16.14
C GLU A 6 23.64 -11.71 -15.72
N TRP A 7 22.47 -11.32 -15.23
CA TRP A 7 21.36 -12.26 -15.05
C TRP A 7 20.56 -12.35 -16.33
N THR A 8 20.15 -13.56 -16.72
CA THR A 8 19.10 -13.70 -17.73
C THR A 8 17.73 -13.45 -17.10
N ALA A 9 16.73 -13.13 -17.91
CA ALA A 9 15.37 -12.92 -17.43
C ALA A 9 14.79 -14.22 -16.81
N GLU A 10 15.17 -15.39 -17.36
CA GLU A 10 14.79 -16.70 -16.86
C GLU A 10 15.35 -16.96 -15.46
N GLN A 11 16.60 -16.58 -15.21
CA GLN A 11 17.23 -16.64 -13.89
C GLN A 11 16.56 -15.68 -12.90
N ALA A 12 16.27 -14.46 -13.35
CA ALA A 12 15.61 -13.46 -12.51
C ALA A 12 14.20 -13.89 -12.09
N VAL A 13 13.44 -14.60 -12.94
CA VAL A 13 12.14 -15.20 -12.57
C VAL A 13 12.29 -16.20 -11.43
N SER A 14 13.27 -17.13 -11.52
CA SER A 14 13.51 -18.12 -10.48
C SER A 14 13.91 -17.46 -9.16
N LEU A 15 14.82 -16.48 -9.21
CA LEU A 15 15.26 -15.73 -8.03
C LEU A 15 14.13 -14.88 -7.42
N PHE A 16 13.27 -14.29 -8.25
CA PHE A 16 12.13 -13.50 -7.78
C PHE A 16 11.14 -14.37 -6.98
N CYS A 17 10.83 -15.59 -7.45
CA CYS A 17 9.99 -16.53 -6.70
C CYS A 17 10.67 -17.02 -5.41
N GLN A 18 11.96 -17.31 -5.43
CA GLN A 18 12.71 -17.65 -4.22
C GLN A 18 12.70 -16.51 -3.19
N ALA A 19 12.91 -15.27 -3.64
CA ALA A 19 12.84 -14.09 -2.79
C ALA A 19 11.40 -13.85 -2.28
N ALA A 20 10.38 -14.20 -3.04
CA ALA A 20 8.98 -14.12 -2.61
C ALA A 20 8.68 -15.11 -1.48
N VAL A 21 9.20 -16.34 -1.53
CA VAL A 21 9.13 -17.30 -0.42
C VAL A 21 9.84 -16.76 0.82
N GLN A 22 11.07 -16.30 0.68
CA GLN A 22 11.86 -15.77 1.80
C GLN A 22 11.19 -14.55 2.46
N SER A 23 10.44 -13.75 1.67
CA SER A 23 9.68 -12.60 2.15
C SER A 23 8.30 -12.99 2.70
N GLY A 24 7.91 -14.27 2.69
CA GLY A 24 6.63 -14.77 3.18
C GLY A 24 5.43 -14.38 2.33
N LEU A 25 5.65 -14.05 1.04
CA LEU A 25 4.60 -13.74 0.08
C LEU A 25 3.90 -14.99 -0.43
N ILE A 26 4.66 -16.02 -0.78
CA ILE A 26 4.15 -17.32 -1.22
C ILE A 26 4.78 -18.44 -0.39
N GLU A 27 4.13 -19.59 -0.36
CA GLU A 27 4.68 -20.82 0.24
C GLU A 27 5.49 -21.58 -0.83
N GLU A 28 6.33 -22.54 -0.41
CA GLU A 28 7.16 -23.33 -1.35
C GLU A 28 6.32 -24.05 -2.41
N GLU A 29 5.12 -24.52 -2.05
CA GLU A 29 4.20 -25.21 -2.94
C GLU A 29 3.66 -24.34 -4.08
N ASP A 30 3.71 -22.98 -3.91
CA ASP A 30 3.25 -22.02 -4.91
C ASP A 30 4.33 -21.60 -5.91
N VAL A 31 5.59 -22.04 -5.73
CA VAL A 31 6.73 -21.59 -6.53
C VAL A 31 6.55 -21.89 -8.02
N ASP A 32 6.32 -23.16 -8.37
CA ASP A 32 6.16 -23.56 -9.78
C ASP A 32 4.98 -22.87 -10.45
N TYR A 33 3.87 -22.71 -9.72
CA TYR A 33 2.70 -21.97 -10.20
C TYR A 33 3.04 -20.50 -10.50
N SER A 34 3.74 -19.86 -9.58
CA SER A 34 4.15 -18.43 -9.74
C SER A 34 5.16 -18.26 -10.87
N ILE A 35 6.13 -19.17 -10.99
CA ILE A 35 7.09 -19.21 -12.12
C ILE A 35 6.33 -19.27 -13.44
N ASN A 36 5.40 -20.22 -13.59
CA ASN A 36 4.65 -20.38 -14.85
C ASN A 36 3.86 -19.13 -15.23
N LEU A 37 3.25 -18.44 -14.25
CA LEU A 37 2.56 -17.18 -14.50
C LEU A 37 3.52 -16.05 -14.94
N LEU A 38 4.70 -15.99 -14.33
CA LEU A 38 5.72 -15.01 -14.69
C LEU A 38 6.33 -15.29 -16.07
N LEU A 39 6.59 -16.56 -16.40
CA LEU A 39 7.07 -16.96 -17.73
C LEU A 39 6.06 -16.56 -18.82
N ASP A 40 4.76 -16.84 -18.62
CA ASP A 40 3.74 -16.41 -19.58
C ASP A 40 3.67 -14.88 -19.71
N LEU A 41 3.70 -14.16 -18.57
CA LEU A 41 3.69 -12.69 -18.56
C LEU A 41 4.88 -12.10 -19.33
N LEU A 42 6.09 -12.66 -19.11
CA LEU A 42 7.34 -12.15 -19.67
C LEU A 42 7.72 -12.77 -21.02
N LYS A 43 6.88 -13.67 -21.54
CA LYS A 43 7.09 -14.39 -22.80
C LYS A 43 8.40 -15.20 -22.83
N LEU A 44 8.73 -15.80 -21.68
CA LEU A 44 9.88 -16.68 -21.52
C LEU A 44 9.46 -18.15 -21.67
N ALA A 45 10.39 -18.98 -22.19
CA ALA A 45 10.08 -20.39 -22.50
C ALA A 45 10.21 -21.32 -21.27
N ALA A 46 11.20 -21.10 -20.41
CA ALA A 46 11.48 -21.95 -19.28
C ALA A 46 12.27 -21.17 -18.20
N PRO A 47 12.18 -21.55 -16.91
CA PRO A 47 13.02 -20.95 -15.87
C PRO A 47 14.46 -21.46 -15.99
N GLN A 48 15.41 -20.71 -15.46
CA GLN A 48 16.79 -21.13 -15.31
C GLN A 48 17.18 -21.09 -13.83
N GLU A 49 17.92 -22.08 -13.39
CA GLU A 49 18.43 -22.09 -12.03
C GLU A 49 19.46 -20.98 -11.81
N ALA A 50 19.36 -20.32 -10.69
CA ALA A 50 20.34 -19.35 -10.21
C ALA A 50 20.38 -19.36 -8.70
N ALA A 51 21.58 -19.13 -8.16
CA ALA A 51 21.79 -19.01 -6.72
C ALA A 51 22.31 -17.61 -6.41
N SER A 52 21.45 -16.77 -5.82
CA SER A 52 21.83 -15.46 -5.31
C SER A 52 20.82 -14.96 -4.29
N LEU A 53 21.29 -14.15 -3.35
CA LEU A 53 20.44 -13.45 -2.39
C LEU A 53 20.31 -11.98 -2.83
N LEU A 54 19.36 -11.72 -3.71
CA LEU A 54 19.04 -10.37 -4.12
C LEU A 54 17.70 -9.92 -3.48
N PRO A 55 17.59 -8.65 -3.11
CA PRO A 55 16.30 -8.11 -2.68
C PRO A 55 15.24 -8.27 -3.77
N ILE A 56 14.04 -8.71 -3.38
CA ILE A 56 12.94 -8.95 -4.33
C ILE A 56 12.61 -7.72 -5.19
N HIS A 57 12.78 -6.53 -4.63
CA HIS A 57 12.53 -5.27 -5.35
C HIS A 57 13.55 -5.02 -6.47
N ASP A 58 14.81 -5.40 -6.28
CA ASP A 58 15.84 -5.23 -7.33
C ASP A 58 15.61 -6.22 -8.47
N LEU A 59 15.17 -7.43 -8.16
CA LEU A 59 14.74 -8.41 -9.15
C LEU A 59 13.50 -7.94 -9.92
N ALA A 60 12.52 -7.33 -9.24
CA ALA A 60 11.36 -6.73 -9.89
C ALA A 60 11.76 -5.60 -10.85
N GLU A 61 12.67 -4.71 -10.46
CA GLU A 61 13.19 -3.65 -11.32
C GLU A 61 13.88 -4.22 -12.56
N PHE A 62 14.72 -5.24 -12.40
CA PHE A 62 15.36 -5.95 -13.51
C PHE A 62 14.34 -6.54 -14.49
N LEU A 63 13.29 -7.22 -13.97
CA LEU A 63 12.23 -7.80 -14.80
C LEU A 63 11.38 -6.73 -15.51
N VAL A 64 11.20 -5.56 -14.91
CA VAL A 64 10.57 -4.40 -15.55
C VAL A 64 11.45 -3.87 -16.68
N ASP A 65 12.76 -3.74 -16.49
CA ASP A 65 13.70 -3.31 -17.53
C ASP A 65 13.75 -4.29 -18.69
N TYR A 66 13.73 -5.59 -18.40
CA TYR A 66 13.59 -6.62 -19.42
C TYR A 66 12.28 -6.45 -20.21
N ALA A 67 11.14 -6.29 -19.52
CA ALA A 67 9.84 -6.10 -20.17
C ALA A 67 9.82 -4.85 -21.07
N ILE A 68 10.51 -3.77 -20.70
CA ILE A 68 10.67 -2.58 -21.53
C ILE A 68 11.52 -2.90 -22.76
N SER A 69 12.61 -3.65 -22.59
CA SER A 69 13.53 -3.99 -23.70
C SER A 69 12.86 -4.79 -24.81
N ILE A 70 11.89 -5.63 -24.46
CA ILE A 70 11.14 -6.47 -25.41
C ILE A 70 9.76 -5.86 -25.80
N GLY A 71 9.46 -4.62 -25.38
CA GLY A 71 8.25 -3.91 -25.75
C GLY A 71 6.95 -4.36 -25.03
N LEU A 72 7.05 -5.10 -23.93
CA LEU A 72 5.90 -5.50 -23.08
C LEU A 72 5.49 -4.40 -22.10
N CYS A 73 6.38 -3.50 -21.76
CA CYS A 73 6.13 -2.38 -20.88
C CYS A 73 6.57 -1.08 -21.57
N GLU A 74 5.75 -0.04 -21.48
CA GLU A 74 6.09 1.29 -21.97
C GLU A 74 7.16 1.94 -21.08
N LYS A 75 7.91 2.86 -21.67
CA LYS A 75 8.84 3.72 -20.91
C LYS A 75 8.03 4.77 -20.16
N GLY A 76 8.37 5.01 -18.89
CA GLY A 76 7.72 6.00 -18.06
C GLY A 76 7.48 5.49 -16.64
N LYS A 77 7.37 6.41 -15.70
CA LYS A 77 7.27 6.09 -14.27
C LYS A 77 6.00 5.29 -13.93
N GLU A 78 4.85 5.76 -14.42
CA GLU A 78 3.58 5.07 -14.17
C GLU A 78 3.50 3.69 -14.84
N ALA A 79 4.00 3.55 -16.07
CA ALA A 79 4.02 2.27 -16.76
C ALA A 79 4.90 1.26 -16.03
N ARG A 80 6.09 1.66 -15.59
CA ARG A 80 6.98 0.85 -14.76
C ARG A 80 6.29 0.43 -13.45
N ASP A 81 5.67 1.36 -12.74
CA ASP A 81 4.95 1.09 -11.50
C ASP A 81 3.78 0.12 -11.72
N ARG A 82 3.02 0.27 -12.82
CA ARG A 82 1.94 -0.67 -13.17
C ARG A 82 2.48 -2.07 -13.45
N PHE A 83 3.57 -2.17 -14.21
CA PHE A 83 4.17 -3.47 -14.55
C PHE A 83 4.79 -4.15 -13.32
N SER A 84 5.53 -3.42 -12.49
CA SER A 84 6.05 -3.90 -11.21
C SER A 84 4.92 -4.39 -10.29
N THR A 85 3.83 -3.62 -10.17
CA THR A 85 2.65 -4.02 -9.41
C THR A 85 2.05 -5.33 -9.92
N ARG A 86 2.08 -5.56 -11.23
CA ARG A 86 1.63 -6.81 -11.84
C ARG A 86 2.54 -7.99 -11.47
N LEU A 87 3.87 -7.82 -11.51
CA LEU A 87 4.82 -8.85 -11.08
C LEU A 87 4.56 -9.26 -9.62
N PHE A 88 4.53 -8.29 -8.71
CA PHE A 88 4.22 -8.55 -7.29
C PHE A 88 2.82 -9.14 -7.08
N GLY A 89 1.85 -8.77 -7.90
CA GLY A 89 0.50 -9.32 -7.84
C GLY A 89 0.45 -10.83 -8.06
N LEU A 90 1.36 -11.38 -8.87
CA LEU A 90 1.46 -12.82 -9.16
C LEU A 90 2.05 -13.63 -8.00
N VAL A 91 2.81 -12.99 -7.13
CA VAL A 91 3.41 -13.61 -5.94
C VAL A 91 2.78 -13.11 -4.63
N THR A 92 1.61 -12.49 -4.69
CA THR A 92 0.89 -12.02 -3.50
C THR A 92 -0.30 -12.93 -3.22
N PRO A 93 -0.50 -13.42 -1.97
CA PRO A 93 -1.63 -14.29 -1.63
C PRO A 93 -2.97 -13.67 -2.05
N GLY A 94 -3.91 -14.49 -2.52
CA GLY A 94 -5.24 -14.05 -2.90
C GLY A 94 -6.01 -13.38 -1.74
N PRO A 95 -7.03 -12.54 -2.01
CA PRO A 95 -7.78 -11.83 -0.97
C PRO A 95 -8.39 -12.74 0.10
N ALA A 96 -8.92 -13.92 -0.29
CA ALA A 96 -9.49 -14.88 0.65
C ALA A 96 -8.43 -15.47 1.59
N ALA A 97 -7.30 -15.93 1.03
CA ALA A 97 -6.18 -16.48 1.81
C ALA A 97 -5.60 -15.43 2.77
N THR A 98 -5.46 -14.18 2.30
CA THR A 98 -5.01 -13.06 3.13
C THR A 98 -5.95 -12.83 4.31
N ARG A 99 -7.26 -12.76 4.08
CA ARG A 99 -8.27 -12.60 5.13
C ARG A 99 -8.24 -13.77 6.13
N GLU A 100 -8.15 -15.00 5.65
CA GLU A 100 -8.10 -16.19 6.50
C GLU A 100 -6.86 -16.20 7.39
N LYS A 101 -5.68 -15.87 6.82
CA LYS A 101 -4.43 -15.78 7.59
C LYS A 101 -4.51 -14.64 8.61
N PHE A 102 -5.05 -13.48 8.24
CA PHE A 102 -5.28 -12.35 9.15
C PHE A 102 -6.17 -12.76 10.33
N ASN A 103 -7.33 -13.34 10.06
CA ASN A 103 -8.27 -13.79 11.09
C ASN A 103 -7.68 -14.87 11.99
N ARG A 104 -6.91 -15.81 11.43
CA ARG A 104 -6.22 -16.84 12.20
C ARG A 104 -5.19 -16.22 13.14
N ILE A 105 -4.40 -15.26 12.70
CA ILE A 105 -3.42 -14.56 13.56
C ILE A 105 -4.15 -13.78 14.66
N THR A 106 -5.23 -13.08 14.33
CA THR A 106 -6.05 -12.35 15.30
C THR A 106 -6.57 -13.28 16.40
N SER A 107 -7.09 -14.47 16.03
CA SER A 107 -7.66 -15.43 16.99
C SER A 107 -6.60 -16.16 17.82
N GLN A 108 -5.42 -16.43 17.27
CA GLN A 108 -4.34 -17.17 17.94
C GLN A 108 -3.42 -16.28 18.78
N LYS A 109 -3.35 -15.00 18.45
CA LYS A 109 -2.51 -14.02 19.14
C LYS A 109 -3.35 -12.79 19.53
N ASP A 110 -3.36 -11.77 18.69
CA ASP A 110 -4.10 -10.53 18.87
C ASP A 110 -4.24 -9.75 17.56
N ALA A 111 -4.99 -8.66 17.61
CA ALA A 111 -5.20 -7.77 16.48
C ALA A 111 -3.90 -7.07 16.03
N LYS A 112 -2.99 -6.76 16.98
CA LYS A 112 -1.70 -6.13 16.66
C LYS A 112 -0.82 -7.05 15.83
N ALA A 113 -0.69 -8.32 16.21
CA ALA A 113 0.07 -9.30 15.45
C ALA A 113 -0.49 -9.48 14.03
N ALA A 114 -1.82 -9.43 13.87
CA ALA A 114 -2.47 -9.54 12.57
C ALA A 114 -2.20 -8.31 11.69
N THR A 115 -2.30 -7.10 12.24
CA THR A 115 -1.98 -5.86 11.50
C THR A 115 -0.49 -5.75 11.19
N ASP A 116 0.40 -6.15 12.09
CA ASP A 116 1.84 -6.21 11.84
C ASP A 116 2.16 -7.17 10.68
N TRP A 117 1.54 -8.38 10.67
CA TRP A 117 1.70 -9.31 9.56
C TRP A 117 1.21 -8.72 8.23
N LEU A 118 0.03 -8.09 8.20
CA LEU A 118 -0.52 -7.47 6.99
C LEU A 118 0.36 -6.30 6.52
N TYR A 119 0.94 -5.54 7.46
CA TYR A 119 1.89 -4.49 7.15
C TYR A 119 3.15 -5.05 6.47
N HIS A 120 3.74 -6.10 7.04
CA HIS A 120 4.91 -6.76 6.45
C HIS A 120 4.60 -7.33 5.06
N LEU A 121 3.45 -7.98 4.87
CA LEU A 121 2.99 -8.43 3.57
C LEU A 121 2.92 -7.26 2.57
N SER A 122 2.36 -6.13 3.00
CA SER A 122 2.15 -4.94 2.15
C SER A 122 3.47 -4.22 1.82
N VAL A 123 4.49 -4.34 2.65
CA VAL A 123 5.86 -3.88 2.36
C VAL A 123 6.56 -4.84 1.40
N ALA A 124 6.52 -6.14 1.69
CA ALA A 124 7.20 -7.17 0.92
C ALA A 124 6.70 -7.23 -0.53
N ASN A 125 5.40 -7.03 -0.76
CA ASN A 125 4.81 -7.05 -2.10
C ASN A 125 4.82 -5.67 -2.80
N ASP A 126 5.58 -4.70 -2.28
CA ASP A 126 5.72 -3.34 -2.82
C ASP A 126 4.40 -2.56 -2.94
N TYR A 127 3.33 -2.94 -2.20
CA TYR A 127 2.14 -2.10 -2.11
C TYR A 127 2.43 -0.83 -1.31
N ILE A 128 3.06 -0.97 -0.13
CA ILE A 128 3.64 0.15 0.61
C ILE A 128 5.00 0.46 -0.03
N LYS A 129 5.15 1.63 -0.58
CA LYS A 129 6.36 2.08 -1.29
C LYS A 129 7.50 2.42 -0.32
N HIS A 130 7.89 1.43 0.50
CA HIS A 130 8.82 1.62 1.61
C HIS A 130 10.17 2.19 1.16
N ARG A 131 10.71 1.75 0.01
CA ARG A 131 11.97 2.29 -0.55
C ARG A 131 11.87 3.78 -0.91
N ARG A 132 10.71 4.25 -1.36
CA ARG A 132 10.46 5.67 -1.62
C ARG A 132 10.22 6.42 -0.31
N ILE A 133 9.46 5.85 0.62
CA ILE A 133 9.19 6.42 1.95
C ILE A 133 10.49 6.64 2.73
N SER A 134 11.48 5.75 2.60
CA SER A 134 12.78 5.90 3.27
C SER A 134 13.60 7.10 2.77
N GLN A 135 13.24 7.68 1.62
CA GLN A 135 13.86 8.90 1.07
C GLN A 135 13.21 10.18 1.62
N ASN A 136 12.08 10.08 2.31
CA ASN A 136 11.41 11.21 2.92
C ASN A 136 12.32 11.91 3.93
N ILE A 137 12.34 13.23 3.89
CA ILE A 137 13.17 14.04 4.79
C ILE A 137 12.32 14.45 5.99
N ARG A 138 12.80 14.11 7.19
CA ARG A 138 12.16 14.48 8.47
C ARG A 138 13.12 15.29 9.32
N TYR A 139 12.63 16.37 9.89
CA TYR A 139 13.34 17.14 10.91
C TYR A 139 12.37 17.72 11.92
N GLN A 140 12.93 18.02 13.09
CA GLN A 140 12.19 18.65 14.17
C GLN A 140 12.62 20.12 14.28
N ALA A 141 11.66 20.99 14.47
CA ALA A 141 11.88 22.40 14.80
C ALA A 141 11.40 22.66 16.23
N VAL A 142 12.29 23.13 17.07
CA VAL A 142 11.95 23.50 18.46
C VAL A 142 11.56 24.98 18.47
N LEU A 143 10.31 25.24 18.81
CA LEU A 143 9.75 26.59 18.96
C LEU A 143 9.46 26.88 20.45
N PRO A 144 9.29 28.14 20.83
CA PRO A 144 8.89 28.48 22.21
C PRO A 144 7.57 27.81 22.64
N GLN A 145 6.69 27.52 21.69
CA GLN A 145 5.37 26.92 21.90
C GLN A 145 5.40 25.38 21.95
N GLY A 146 6.52 24.74 21.56
CA GLY A 146 6.66 23.30 21.53
C GLY A 146 7.46 22.80 20.33
N GLU A 147 7.52 21.48 20.18
CA GLU A 147 8.21 20.83 19.06
C GLU A 147 7.29 20.64 17.87
N LEU A 148 7.77 20.95 16.67
CA LEU A 148 7.12 20.66 15.41
C LEU A 148 7.92 19.62 14.64
N GLU A 149 7.21 18.65 14.07
CA GLU A 149 7.79 17.73 13.08
C GLU A 149 7.47 18.22 11.67
N LEU A 150 8.49 18.28 10.82
CA LEU A 150 8.40 18.67 9.44
C LEU A 150 8.73 17.46 8.56
N LEU A 151 7.87 17.17 7.58
CA LEU A 151 8.05 16.09 6.62
C LEU A 151 8.05 16.66 5.21
N ILE A 152 9.12 16.36 4.45
CA ILE A 152 9.12 16.51 2.99
C ILE A 152 8.86 15.12 2.42
N ASP A 153 7.69 14.93 1.83
CA ASP A 153 7.25 13.65 1.26
C ASP A 153 7.77 13.53 -0.18
N LEU A 154 8.86 12.78 -0.33
CA LEU A 154 9.46 12.43 -1.62
C LEU A 154 8.92 11.09 -2.18
N ALA A 155 8.16 10.35 -1.37
CA ALA A 155 7.61 9.05 -1.77
C ALA A 155 6.44 9.19 -2.74
N LYS A 156 5.67 10.27 -2.61
CA LYS A 156 4.53 10.53 -3.46
C LYS A 156 5.01 10.79 -4.89
N PRO A 157 4.54 10.05 -5.89
CA PRO A 157 5.01 10.23 -7.26
C PRO A 157 4.69 11.65 -7.75
N GLU A 158 5.70 12.33 -8.27
CA GLU A 158 5.47 13.49 -9.11
C GLU A 158 4.85 13.03 -10.42
N ILE A 159 3.86 13.77 -10.89
CA ILE A 159 3.20 13.47 -12.16
C ILE A 159 4.12 13.93 -13.28
N ASP A 160 4.61 12.99 -14.08
CA ASP A 160 5.40 13.26 -15.29
C ASP A 160 4.50 13.89 -16.37
N GLU A 161 5.04 14.80 -17.20
CA GLU A 161 4.29 15.43 -18.27
C GLU A 161 3.72 14.40 -19.25
N ASN A 162 4.46 13.33 -19.55
CA ASN A 162 3.99 12.24 -20.40
C ASN A 162 2.82 11.49 -19.78
N ASP A 163 2.85 11.27 -18.46
CA ASP A 163 1.76 10.63 -17.71
C ASP A 163 0.50 11.51 -17.74
N VAL A 164 0.64 12.85 -17.67
CA VAL A 164 -0.49 13.79 -17.81
C VAL A 164 -1.11 13.69 -19.23
N VAL A 165 -0.29 13.64 -20.25
CA VAL A 165 -0.76 13.50 -21.65
C VAL A 165 -1.46 12.16 -21.83
N ALA A 166 -0.86 11.07 -21.37
CA ALA A 166 -1.46 9.73 -21.45
C ALA A 166 -2.79 9.65 -20.70
N ALA A 167 -2.88 10.26 -19.52
CA ALA A 167 -4.12 10.31 -18.74
C ALA A 167 -5.22 11.10 -19.45
N ARG A 168 -4.89 12.22 -20.11
CA ARG A 168 -5.85 13.03 -20.89
C ARG A 168 -6.37 12.30 -22.14
N LEU A 169 -5.54 11.46 -22.77
CA LEU A 169 -5.91 10.67 -23.95
C LEU A 169 -6.68 9.40 -23.58
N THR A 170 -6.66 8.99 -22.31
CA THR A 170 -7.37 7.79 -21.85
C THR A 170 -8.87 8.09 -21.72
N PRO A 171 -9.76 7.31 -22.34
CA PRO A 171 -11.19 7.50 -22.21
C PRO A 171 -11.64 7.43 -20.73
N PRO A 172 -12.61 8.25 -20.31
CA PRO A 172 -13.15 8.19 -18.96
C PRO A 172 -13.67 6.78 -18.64
N GLN A 173 -13.24 6.24 -17.50
CA GLN A 173 -13.70 4.93 -17.02
C GLN A 173 -14.29 5.12 -15.62
N SER A 174 -15.41 4.42 -15.39
CA SER A 174 -16.14 4.48 -14.12
C SER A 174 -15.79 3.35 -13.15
N TYR A 175 -14.84 2.48 -13.50
CA TYR A 175 -14.46 1.32 -12.69
C TYR A 175 -12.93 1.21 -12.54
N PRO A 176 -12.44 1.09 -11.31
CA PRO A 176 -13.10 1.49 -10.05
C PRO A 176 -13.44 2.99 -10.06
N LYS A 177 -14.45 3.40 -9.28
CA LYS A 177 -14.88 4.82 -9.24
C LYS A 177 -13.81 5.74 -8.63
N CYS A 178 -13.08 5.28 -7.63
CA CYS A 178 -11.95 6.00 -7.03
C CYS A 178 -10.90 5.03 -6.44
N VAL A 179 -9.77 5.57 -6.02
CA VAL A 179 -8.63 4.79 -5.46
C VAL A 179 -8.92 4.14 -4.11
N LEU A 180 -10.03 4.46 -3.46
CA LEU A 180 -10.48 3.87 -2.20
C LEU A 180 -11.58 2.81 -2.37
N CYS A 181 -12.14 2.62 -3.57
CA CYS A 181 -13.19 1.63 -3.77
C CYS A 181 -12.70 0.22 -3.47
N ARG A 182 -13.56 -0.59 -2.84
CA ARG A 182 -13.28 -1.99 -2.48
C ARG A 182 -12.93 -2.88 -3.70
N GLU A 183 -13.25 -2.44 -4.89
CA GLU A 183 -12.96 -3.11 -6.16
C GLU A 183 -11.51 -2.92 -6.63
N ASN A 184 -10.72 -2.10 -5.97
CA ASN A 184 -9.32 -1.85 -6.35
C ASN A 184 -8.40 -3.09 -6.27
N PRO A 185 -8.44 -3.97 -5.26
CA PRO A 185 -7.58 -5.15 -5.22
C PRO A 185 -7.68 -5.98 -6.50
N GLY A 186 -6.51 -6.21 -7.15
CA GLY A 186 -6.44 -6.91 -8.44
C GLY A 186 -6.57 -6.03 -9.69
N TYR A 187 -6.91 -4.74 -9.54
CA TYR A 187 -7.06 -3.85 -10.68
C TYR A 187 -5.72 -3.55 -11.35
N ALA A 188 -5.67 -3.68 -12.68
CA ALA A 188 -4.42 -3.52 -13.44
C ALA A 188 -3.90 -2.08 -13.56
N GLY A 189 -4.73 -1.10 -13.21
CA GLY A 189 -4.40 0.31 -13.41
C GLY A 189 -4.63 0.78 -14.85
N ARG A 190 -4.45 2.07 -15.06
CA ARG A 190 -4.47 2.75 -16.37
C ARG A 190 -3.70 4.07 -16.23
N PRO A 191 -3.37 4.76 -17.32
CA PRO A 191 -2.80 6.10 -17.22
C PRO A 191 -3.65 7.01 -16.31
N GLY A 192 -3.00 7.66 -15.34
CA GLY A 192 -3.66 8.48 -14.32
C GLY A 192 -4.43 7.73 -13.24
N PHE A 193 -4.39 6.39 -13.20
CA PHE A 193 -5.01 5.60 -12.15
C PHE A 193 -4.13 4.39 -11.77
N PRO A 194 -3.74 4.25 -10.50
CA PRO A 194 -2.72 3.27 -10.10
C PRO A 194 -3.19 1.82 -10.22
N ALA A 195 -2.24 0.92 -10.53
CA ALA A 195 -2.44 -0.52 -10.42
C ALA A 195 -2.54 -0.94 -8.94
N ARG A 196 -3.28 -2.02 -8.67
CA ARG A 196 -3.59 -2.54 -7.34
C ARG A 196 -3.60 -4.08 -7.28
N GLN A 197 -2.85 -4.75 -8.16
CA GLN A 197 -2.82 -6.22 -8.21
C GLN A 197 -2.18 -6.83 -6.96
N ASN A 198 -1.24 -6.12 -6.34
CA ASN A 198 -0.59 -6.46 -5.06
C ASN A 198 -1.34 -5.92 -3.82
N HIS A 199 -2.43 -5.19 -3.99
CA HIS A 199 -3.19 -4.61 -2.88
C HIS A 199 -4.11 -5.63 -2.21
N ARG A 200 -4.16 -5.62 -0.87
CA ARG A 200 -5.06 -6.45 -0.06
C ARG A 200 -5.76 -5.59 0.98
N ILE A 201 -7.04 -5.91 1.19
CA ILE A 201 -7.93 -5.24 2.15
C ILE A 201 -8.58 -6.28 3.04
N ILE A 202 -8.86 -5.94 4.28
CA ILE A 202 -9.49 -6.81 5.26
C ILE A 202 -10.89 -6.28 5.57
N PRO A 203 -11.96 -7.07 5.36
CA PRO A 203 -13.30 -6.66 5.72
C PRO A 203 -13.45 -6.62 7.24
N MET A 204 -14.17 -5.61 7.73
CA MET A 204 -14.52 -5.43 9.13
C MET A 204 -15.96 -4.93 9.26
N GLN A 205 -16.57 -5.12 10.42
CA GLN A 205 -17.90 -4.60 10.72
C GLN A 205 -17.77 -3.41 11.66
N LEU A 206 -18.38 -2.30 11.28
CA LEU A 206 -18.50 -1.11 12.12
C LEU A 206 -19.96 -0.70 12.14
N HIS A 207 -20.56 -0.61 13.31
CA HIS A 207 -21.96 -0.21 13.49
C HIS A 207 -22.94 -0.93 12.55
N HIS A 208 -22.75 -2.27 12.42
CA HIS A 208 -23.51 -3.17 11.53
C HIS A 208 -23.34 -2.96 10.04
N GLU A 209 -22.39 -2.13 9.61
CA GLU A 209 -22.03 -1.90 8.21
C GLU A 209 -20.68 -2.54 7.87
N THR A 210 -20.52 -2.95 6.60
CA THR A 210 -19.24 -3.49 6.13
C THR A 210 -18.31 -2.36 5.74
N TRP A 211 -17.13 -2.38 6.33
CA TRP A 211 -16.01 -1.50 6.03
C TRP A 211 -14.78 -2.34 5.69
N TYR A 212 -13.71 -1.69 5.21
CA TYR A 212 -12.47 -2.39 4.87
C TYR A 212 -11.27 -1.66 5.45
N PHE A 213 -10.42 -2.41 6.11
CA PHE A 213 -9.11 -1.95 6.57
C PHE A 213 -8.08 -2.15 5.46
N GLN A 214 -7.23 -1.16 5.22
CA GLN A 214 -6.08 -1.23 4.32
C GLN A 214 -4.97 -0.31 4.77
N PHE A 215 -3.71 -0.62 4.42
CA PHE A 215 -2.62 0.33 4.60
C PHE A 215 -2.59 1.37 3.48
N SER A 216 -1.97 2.52 3.75
CA SER A 216 -1.68 3.52 2.73
C SER A 216 -0.39 3.18 1.99
N PRO A 217 -0.34 3.29 0.66
CA PRO A 217 0.89 3.05 -0.11
C PRO A 217 1.97 4.11 0.14
N TYR A 218 1.58 5.31 0.56
CA TYR A 218 2.44 6.43 0.93
C TYR A 218 2.09 6.85 2.35
N GLN A 219 3.08 6.97 3.23
CA GLN A 219 2.84 7.08 4.66
C GLN A 219 3.47 8.35 5.23
N TYR A 220 2.65 9.17 5.89
CA TYR A 220 3.10 10.27 6.73
C TYR A 220 3.48 9.80 8.14
N TYR A 221 2.77 8.79 8.63
CA TYR A 221 2.99 8.16 9.94
C TYR A 221 3.35 6.69 9.77
N PRO A 222 4.10 6.09 10.72
CA PRO A 222 4.34 4.64 10.70
C PRO A 222 3.02 3.86 10.65
N GLN A 223 2.97 2.83 9.83
CA GLN A 223 1.80 1.96 9.66
C GLN A 223 0.51 2.75 9.37
N GLN A 224 0.60 3.81 8.57
CA GLN A 224 -0.59 4.58 8.19
C GLN A 224 -1.59 3.69 7.47
N TYR A 225 -2.82 3.70 7.96
CA TYR A 225 -3.93 2.89 7.43
C TYR A 225 -5.17 3.73 7.16
N LEU A 226 -6.07 3.14 6.40
CA LEU A 226 -7.37 3.68 6.07
C LEU A 226 -8.43 2.63 6.41
N VAL A 227 -9.57 3.09 6.90
CA VAL A 227 -10.80 2.30 7.02
C VAL A 227 -11.82 2.93 6.09
N ILE A 228 -12.19 2.20 5.05
CA ILE A 228 -13.01 2.70 3.94
C ILE A 228 -14.40 2.10 3.98
N ASN A 229 -15.42 2.90 3.70
CA ASN A 229 -16.78 2.40 3.57
C ASN A 229 -16.90 1.46 2.36
N SER A 230 -17.69 0.39 2.47
CA SER A 230 -17.94 -0.56 1.36
C SER A 230 -18.65 0.10 0.18
N ASN A 231 -19.40 1.16 0.42
CA ASN A 231 -20.13 1.93 -0.57
C ASN A 231 -19.33 3.17 -0.96
N HIS A 232 -19.33 3.49 -2.25
CA HIS A 232 -18.75 4.73 -2.73
C HIS A 232 -19.73 5.88 -2.44
N GLN A 233 -19.58 6.50 -1.29
CA GLN A 233 -20.39 7.64 -0.84
C GLN A 233 -19.51 8.80 -0.35
N ILE A 234 -20.04 10.01 -0.49
CA ILE A 234 -19.34 11.24 -0.09
C ILE A 234 -19.16 11.26 1.43
N MET A 235 -18.02 11.75 1.89
CA MET A 235 -17.76 11.97 3.31
C MET A 235 -18.80 12.90 3.92
N SER A 236 -19.30 12.49 5.09
CA SER A 236 -20.17 13.29 5.94
C SER A 236 -19.85 12.96 7.39
N LEU A 237 -19.48 13.95 8.20
CA LEU A 237 -19.19 13.76 9.61
C LEU A 237 -20.44 13.89 10.46
N SER A 238 -20.78 12.80 11.13
CA SER A 238 -21.94 12.71 12.03
C SER A 238 -21.54 12.09 13.38
N LEU A 239 -22.45 12.06 14.34
CA LEU A 239 -22.21 11.41 15.64
C LEU A 239 -21.90 9.92 15.49
N SER A 240 -22.54 9.25 14.53
CA SER A 240 -22.27 7.83 14.24
C SER A 240 -20.86 7.56 13.76
N ASP A 241 -20.21 8.54 13.12
CA ASP A 241 -18.82 8.41 12.67
C ASP A 241 -17.85 8.44 13.85
N PHE A 242 -18.13 9.22 14.88
CA PHE A 242 -17.39 9.16 16.14
C PHE A 242 -17.56 7.78 16.82
N GLN A 243 -18.77 7.22 16.81
CA GLN A 243 -18.99 5.87 17.34
C GLN A 243 -18.19 4.83 16.57
N ARG A 244 -18.18 4.88 15.23
CA ARG A 244 -17.35 4.00 14.38
C ARG A 244 -15.85 4.17 14.68
N MET A 245 -15.37 5.39 14.88
CA MET A 245 -13.98 5.63 15.25
C MET A 245 -13.63 5.02 16.62
N PHE A 246 -14.52 5.05 17.62
CA PHE A 246 -14.31 4.36 18.88
C PHE A 246 -14.25 2.85 18.71
N GLU A 247 -15.13 2.25 17.91
CA GLU A 247 -15.09 0.81 17.61
C GLU A 247 -13.77 0.40 16.92
N ILE A 248 -13.20 1.27 16.07
CA ILE A 248 -11.91 1.04 15.44
C ILE A 248 -10.79 1.03 16.49
N VAL A 249 -10.76 2.00 17.41
CA VAL A 249 -9.76 2.07 18.48
C VAL A 249 -9.91 0.90 19.46
N ASP A 250 -11.12 0.47 19.78
CA ASP A 250 -11.35 -0.72 20.60
C ASP A 250 -10.81 -1.99 19.90
N THR A 251 -10.94 -2.07 18.59
CA THR A 251 -10.42 -3.20 17.79
C THR A 251 -8.90 -3.15 17.63
N TYR A 252 -8.34 -1.94 17.43
CA TYR A 252 -6.92 -1.70 17.17
C TYR A 252 -6.33 -0.66 18.15
N PRO A 253 -6.21 -0.96 19.46
CA PRO A 253 -5.82 0.01 20.49
C PRO A 253 -4.38 0.52 20.37
N HIS A 254 -3.57 -0.10 19.53
CA HIS A 254 -2.20 0.30 19.23
C HIS A 254 -2.11 1.38 18.13
N TYR A 255 -3.24 1.79 17.56
CA TYR A 255 -3.35 2.83 16.55
C TYR A 255 -4.14 4.03 17.04
N PHE A 256 -3.83 5.21 16.52
CA PHE A 256 -4.76 6.34 16.56
C PHE A 256 -5.72 6.27 15.36
N ILE A 257 -6.86 6.95 15.46
CA ILE A 257 -7.81 7.15 14.38
C ILE A 257 -8.13 8.64 14.22
N ALA A 258 -8.36 9.07 13.00
CA ALA A 258 -8.76 10.43 12.64
C ALA A 258 -9.68 10.41 11.44
N SER A 259 -10.42 11.49 11.25
CA SER A 259 -11.20 11.76 10.04
C SER A 259 -10.72 13.04 9.37
N ASN A 260 -10.86 13.13 8.05
CA ASN A 260 -10.82 14.42 7.36
C ASN A 260 -12.08 15.20 7.72
N ALA A 261 -11.99 16.54 7.71
CA ALA A 261 -13.20 17.35 7.68
C ALA A 261 -13.94 17.13 6.35
N ASP A 262 -15.26 17.07 6.42
CA ASP A 262 -16.13 16.87 5.25
C ASP A 262 -16.32 18.16 4.40
N LEU A 263 -15.71 19.25 4.81
CA LEU A 263 -15.73 20.53 4.11
C LEU A 263 -14.52 20.68 3.17
N PRO A 264 -14.71 20.81 1.84
CA PRO A 264 -13.61 20.92 0.87
C PRO A 264 -12.63 22.06 1.16
N ILE A 265 -13.11 23.17 1.73
CA ILE A 265 -12.30 24.35 2.06
C ILE A 265 -11.22 24.06 3.10
N VAL A 266 -11.38 23.00 3.92
CA VAL A 266 -10.42 22.62 4.97
C VAL A 266 -9.28 21.76 4.40
N GLY A 267 -9.35 21.34 3.12
CA GLY A 267 -8.26 20.67 2.43
C GLY A 267 -8.19 19.15 2.63
N GLY A 268 -9.31 18.50 2.98
CA GLY A 268 -9.39 17.03 3.02
C GLY A 268 -9.17 16.40 1.64
N SER A 269 -8.45 15.27 1.57
CA SER A 269 -8.26 14.51 0.34
C SER A 269 -9.31 13.43 0.18
N ILE A 270 -9.73 13.13 -1.07
CA ILE A 270 -10.63 12.05 -1.45
C ILE A 270 -11.98 12.10 -0.71
N LEU A 271 -12.54 13.30 -0.57
CA LEU A 271 -13.84 13.52 0.10
C LEU A 271 -15.03 12.83 -0.61
N THR A 272 -14.81 12.34 -1.82
CA THR A 272 -15.82 11.61 -2.61
C THR A 272 -16.06 10.18 -2.14
N HIS A 273 -15.24 9.67 -1.21
CA HIS A 273 -15.40 8.34 -0.65
C HIS A 273 -15.17 8.38 0.87
N GLU A 274 -16.19 8.01 1.61
CA GLU A 274 -16.15 8.01 3.07
C GLU A 274 -15.07 7.06 3.62
N HIS A 275 -14.20 7.60 4.46
CA HIS A 275 -13.08 6.87 5.05
C HIS A 275 -12.57 7.54 6.32
N PHE A 276 -11.96 6.74 7.18
CA PHE A 276 -11.14 7.18 8.31
C PHE A 276 -9.68 6.85 8.03
N GLN A 277 -8.77 7.51 8.72
CA GLN A 277 -7.33 7.27 8.61
C GLN A 277 -6.67 7.24 9.98
N GLY A 278 -5.63 6.44 10.12
CA GLY A 278 -4.91 6.30 11.36
C GLY A 278 -3.49 5.80 11.14
N GLY A 279 -2.81 5.50 12.24
CA GLY A 279 -1.44 4.99 12.20
C GLY A 279 -0.88 4.73 13.59
N ASN A 280 0.36 4.27 13.65
CA ASN A 280 1.08 4.03 14.88
C ASN A 280 1.97 5.25 15.19
N TYR A 281 1.40 6.28 15.82
CA TYR A 281 2.10 7.52 16.07
C TYR A 281 1.59 8.23 17.33
N ASN A 282 2.51 8.79 18.11
CA ASN A 282 2.23 9.61 19.27
C ASN A 282 2.45 11.08 18.92
N PHE A 283 1.37 11.85 18.85
CA PHE A 283 1.42 13.26 18.49
C PHE A 283 2.16 14.11 19.54
N PRO A 284 2.80 15.22 19.12
CA PRO A 284 3.44 16.14 20.06
C PRO A 284 2.51 16.63 21.17
N LEU A 285 1.23 16.81 20.88
CA LEU A 285 0.21 17.19 21.86
C LEU A 285 0.08 16.17 23.01
N GLN A 286 0.22 14.87 22.72
CA GLN A 286 0.17 13.81 23.75
C GLN A 286 1.40 13.81 24.66
N LYS A 287 2.52 14.35 24.17
CA LYS A 287 3.79 14.49 24.90
C LYS A 287 3.91 15.85 25.61
N ALA A 288 3.03 16.79 25.29
CA ALA A 288 3.08 18.16 25.83
C ALA A 288 2.81 18.18 27.33
N LYS A 289 3.49 19.09 28.03
CA LYS A 289 3.23 19.34 29.45
C LYS A 289 1.87 20.00 29.65
N THR A 290 1.15 19.62 30.69
CA THR A 290 -0.09 20.29 31.09
C THR A 290 0.23 21.71 31.54
N TRP A 291 -0.36 22.70 30.90
CA TRP A 291 -0.17 24.13 31.26
C TRP A 291 -1.11 24.55 32.38
N PHE A 292 -2.35 24.10 32.32
CA PHE A 292 -3.37 24.39 33.33
C PHE A 292 -4.48 23.33 33.28
N THR A 293 -5.19 23.18 34.37
CA THR A 293 -6.36 22.32 34.48
C THR A 293 -7.60 23.17 34.74
N ILE A 294 -8.69 22.89 34.05
CA ILE A 294 -9.99 23.52 34.30
C ILE A 294 -10.86 22.49 35.02
N ASP A 295 -11.25 22.79 36.24
CA ASP A 295 -12.25 21.98 36.96
C ASP A 295 -13.65 22.41 36.50
N THR A 296 -14.32 21.56 35.77
CA THR A 296 -15.74 21.74 35.42
C THR A 296 -16.58 21.14 36.55
N LYS A 297 -17.29 21.97 37.26
CA LYS A 297 -18.29 21.54 38.26
C LYS A 297 -19.56 21.07 37.58
#